data_2f540864dc0ba400e2c90f1ed6daeb54
#
_entry.id   2f540864dc0ba400e2c90f1ed6daeb54
#
_cell.length_a   1.000
_cell.length_b   1.000
_cell.length_c   1.000
_cell.angle_alpha   90.00
_cell.angle_beta   90.00
_cell.angle_gamma   90.00
#
_symmetry.space_group_name_H-M   'P 1'
#
loop_
_entity.id
_entity.type
_entity.pdbx_description
1 polymer ?
#
loop_
_entity_poly.entity_id
_entity_poly.type
_entity_poly.pdbx_seq_one_letter_code
_entity_poly.pdbx_strand_id
1 'polypeptide(L)'
;MNILIILAEVSLVIFVFLLLNWLVSKLFKLLIKASILKSENRSIKTLRRNLTGLLLLACLVSCILIVGANGYLVYRGENLQQYTQALIERVPSGFWVTLGIGSAQSIGTFVLAAIALKFLKYWLKVVSTHAKNLEKNTADDQSIDAFFSALYHRISGGIWLWAVILCAQFLRLSATVSEYLYIGLRIYLIIAVGLLILKAVTAIVDSLDALSLRYSNPDNLLRFYDRLRHLIPFLKRCLEFVIYVCMATLVIQQVQLIANIAAFGPRIIKIIGIIFISRVLFEVVYLFVEEVLFKDQNLTEIQRSRRLTLVPLFRSFLQYLIYFGATVSILYALDIDPTPILAGAGIVGIAVGLGAQTLINDIVCGFFILFENYYLVGDYIEAGKAEDKVVEGIVEAIELRTTRIRHPNGQLQIIQNGNVGSITNYSKQYIFAVVELGVPYDSNLAHVYKVIEEVGQQLKVDEPDVLEGTQVDGVESLGESNLLLRTLTKVKPGKHLQIQRILRKIFTDALLREGIVIRVRTESAEA
;
A
#
# COMPACT_ATOMS: atom_id res chain seq x y z
N MET A 1 -53.49 -35.60 54.37
CA MET A 1 -53.79 -35.80 52.94
C MET A 1 -52.83 -35.01 52.02
N ASN A 2 -52.56 -33.74 52.33
CA ASN A 2 -51.66 -32.88 51.48
C ASN A 2 -50.23 -33.42 51.36
N ILE A 3 -49.65 -34.00 52.43
CA ILE A 3 -48.26 -34.54 52.35
C ILE A 3 -48.21 -35.79 51.46
N LEU A 4 -49.25 -36.58 51.37
CA LEU A 4 -49.35 -37.76 50.50
C LEU A 4 -49.43 -37.36 49.03
N ILE A 5 -50.09 -36.25 48.72
CA ILE A 5 -50.17 -35.70 47.33
C ILE A 5 -48.79 -35.16 46.87
N ILE A 6 -48.12 -34.41 47.76
CA ILE A 6 -46.75 -33.88 47.45
C ILE A 6 -45.77 -35.04 47.22
N LEU A 7 -45.83 -36.07 48.07
CA LEU A 7 -45.01 -37.28 47.94
C LEU A 7 -45.30 -38.02 46.59
N ALA A 8 -46.60 -38.14 46.24
CA ALA A 8 -46.98 -38.76 44.97
C ALA A 8 -46.49 -37.98 43.73
N GLU A 9 -46.59 -36.65 43.73
CA GLU A 9 -46.13 -35.81 42.68
C GLU A 9 -44.60 -35.86 42.54
N VAL A 10 -43.86 -35.75 43.63
CA VAL A 10 -42.41 -35.88 43.63
C VAL A 10 -41.96 -37.27 43.18
N SER A 11 -42.62 -38.32 43.61
CA SER A 11 -42.33 -39.71 43.22
C SER A 11 -42.60 -39.93 41.73
N LEU A 12 -43.65 -39.32 41.16
CA LEU A 12 -43.98 -39.36 39.74
C LEU A 12 -42.90 -38.66 38.92
N VAL A 13 -42.46 -37.50 39.37
CA VAL A 13 -41.37 -36.75 38.66
C VAL A 13 -40.08 -37.54 38.66
N ILE A 14 -39.66 -38.07 39.80
CA ILE A 14 -38.49 -38.93 39.92
C ILE A 14 -38.61 -40.15 39.02
N PHE A 15 -39.77 -40.80 38.98
CA PHE A 15 -40.03 -41.95 38.11
C PHE A 15 -39.89 -41.57 36.60
N VAL A 16 -40.46 -40.46 36.20
CA VAL A 16 -40.38 -39.96 34.80
C VAL A 16 -38.91 -39.66 34.41
N PHE A 17 -38.14 -38.99 35.28
CA PHE A 17 -36.73 -38.71 35.02
C PHE A 17 -35.85 -39.97 35.03
N LEU A 18 -36.12 -40.95 35.87
CA LEU A 18 -35.46 -42.26 35.89
C LEU A 18 -35.76 -43.04 34.59
N LEU A 19 -36.99 -42.99 34.12
CA LEU A 19 -37.41 -43.63 32.86
C LEU A 19 -36.77 -42.96 31.67
N LEU A 20 -36.71 -41.62 31.66
CA LEU A 20 -35.98 -40.83 30.67
C LEU A 20 -34.48 -41.16 30.65
N ASN A 21 -33.86 -41.25 31.82
CA ASN A 21 -32.44 -41.58 31.95
C ASN A 21 -32.13 -43.03 31.49
N TRP A 22 -33.04 -43.96 31.80
CA TRP A 22 -32.96 -45.34 31.30
C TRP A 22 -33.10 -45.40 29.77
N LEU A 23 -34.04 -44.64 29.20
CA LEU A 23 -34.31 -44.57 27.77
C LEU A 23 -33.12 -43.96 27.02
N VAL A 24 -32.58 -42.84 27.51
CA VAL A 24 -31.37 -42.22 27.03
C VAL A 24 -30.18 -43.19 27.07
N SER A 25 -30.02 -43.88 28.21
CA SER A 25 -28.94 -44.86 28.37
C SER A 25 -29.05 -46.04 27.41
N LYS A 26 -30.27 -46.51 27.15
CA LYS A 26 -30.56 -47.58 26.17
C LYS A 26 -30.32 -47.13 24.73
N LEU A 27 -30.71 -45.89 24.42
CA LEU A 27 -30.48 -45.26 23.09
C LEU A 27 -28.99 -45.05 22.81
N PHE A 28 -28.23 -44.58 23.78
CA PHE A 28 -26.76 -44.47 23.66
C PHE A 28 -26.07 -45.84 23.55
N LYS A 29 -26.54 -46.86 24.23
CA LYS A 29 -26.05 -48.25 24.10
C LYS A 29 -26.33 -48.79 22.69
N LEU A 30 -27.51 -48.54 22.11
CA LEU A 30 -27.88 -48.93 20.75
C LEU A 30 -27.02 -48.19 19.70
N LEU A 31 -26.79 -46.90 19.90
CA LEU A 31 -25.94 -46.09 19.05
C LEU A 31 -24.47 -46.57 19.06
N ILE A 32 -23.96 -46.98 20.21
CA ILE A 32 -22.61 -47.57 20.36
C ILE A 32 -22.54 -48.96 19.70
N LYS A 33 -23.60 -49.77 19.79
CA LYS A 33 -23.68 -51.11 19.21
C LYS A 33 -23.88 -51.10 17.69
N ALA A 34 -24.60 -50.10 17.16
CA ALA A 34 -24.67 -49.85 15.73
C ALA A 34 -23.30 -49.33 15.29
N SER A 35 -22.51 -50.12 14.62
CA SER A 35 -21.14 -49.95 14.10
C SER A 35 -20.79 -48.58 13.47
N ILE A 36 -21.65 -47.59 13.57
CA ILE A 36 -21.64 -46.27 12.96
C ILE A 36 -20.63 -45.29 13.65
N LEU A 37 -20.32 -45.54 14.95
CA LEU A 37 -19.57 -44.60 15.80
C LEU A 37 -18.35 -45.23 16.50
N LYS A 38 -17.78 -46.32 15.96
CA LYS A 38 -16.66 -47.04 16.60
C LYS A 38 -15.40 -46.19 16.82
N SER A 39 -15.22 -45.08 16.09
CA SER A 39 -14.00 -44.26 16.20
C SER A 39 -14.05 -43.14 17.27
N GLU A 40 -15.22 -42.83 17.85
CA GLU A 40 -15.39 -41.71 18.81
C GLU A 40 -15.96 -42.13 20.20
N ASN A 41 -15.58 -43.31 20.66
CA ASN A 41 -16.09 -43.87 21.93
C ASN A 41 -15.89 -42.95 23.15
N ARG A 42 -14.90 -42.05 23.15
CA ARG A 42 -14.58 -41.15 24.28
C ARG A 42 -15.55 -39.95 24.34
N SER A 43 -15.83 -39.33 23.20
CA SER A 43 -16.76 -38.18 23.10
C SER A 43 -18.20 -38.59 23.40
N ILE A 44 -18.63 -39.78 22.96
CA ILE A 44 -19.99 -40.29 23.19
C ILE A 44 -20.18 -40.63 24.67
N LYS A 45 -19.19 -41.21 25.32
CA LYS A 45 -19.24 -41.47 26.78
C LYS A 45 -19.32 -40.17 27.59
N THR A 46 -18.57 -39.14 27.17
CA THR A 46 -18.58 -37.83 27.83
C THR A 46 -19.92 -37.15 27.64
N LEU A 47 -20.46 -37.17 26.38
CA LEU A 47 -21.78 -36.61 26.07
C LEU A 47 -22.88 -37.29 26.88
N ARG A 48 -22.87 -38.63 26.96
CA ARG A 48 -23.80 -39.39 27.81
C ARG A 48 -23.71 -38.95 29.27
N ARG A 49 -22.50 -38.85 29.85
CA ARG A 49 -22.28 -38.44 31.23
C ARG A 49 -22.83 -37.04 31.50
N ASN A 50 -22.57 -36.10 30.59
CA ASN A 50 -23.07 -34.73 30.71
C ASN A 50 -24.60 -34.67 30.62
N LEU A 51 -25.21 -35.44 29.69
CA LEU A 51 -26.65 -35.47 29.50
C LEU A 51 -27.35 -36.12 30.70
N THR A 52 -26.80 -37.19 31.27
CA THR A 52 -27.31 -37.80 32.50
C THR A 52 -27.14 -36.87 33.70
N GLY A 53 -26.03 -36.11 33.78
CA GLY A 53 -25.83 -35.08 34.81
C GLY A 53 -26.86 -33.94 34.72
N LEU A 54 -27.12 -33.46 33.49
CA LEU A 54 -28.15 -32.44 33.22
C LEU A 54 -29.56 -32.92 33.56
N LEU A 55 -29.90 -34.16 33.22
CA LEU A 55 -31.19 -34.76 33.58
C LEU A 55 -31.36 -34.90 35.09
N LEU A 56 -30.32 -35.30 35.82
CA LEU A 56 -30.36 -35.38 37.29
C LEU A 56 -30.52 -33.99 37.93
N LEU A 57 -29.82 -32.98 37.42
CA LEU A 57 -29.94 -31.61 37.88
C LEU A 57 -31.34 -31.05 37.59
N ALA A 58 -31.90 -31.32 36.41
CA ALA A 58 -33.27 -30.94 36.05
C ALA A 58 -34.31 -31.62 36.94
N CYS A 59 -34.10 -32.89 37.27
CA CYS A 59 -34.94 -33.63 38.22
C CYS A 59 -34.92 -32.97 39.59
N LEU A 60 -33.76 -32.64 40.11
CA LEU A 60 -33.59 -32.01 41.41
C LEU A 60 -34.26 -30.63 41.47
N VAL A 61 -34.04 -29.79 40.44
CA VAL A 61 -34.70 -28.48 40.33
C VAL A 61 -36.23 -28.63 40.26
N SER A 62 -36.72 -29.57 39.43
CA SER A 62 -38.18 -29.83 39.33
C SER A 62 -38.79 -30.27 40.65
N CYS A 63 -38.11 -31.16 41.39
CA CYS A 63 -38.58 -31.59 42.73
C CYS A 63 -38.63 -30.43 43.73
N ILE A 64 -37.61 -29.55 43.74
CA ILE A 64 -37.58 -28.36 44.60
C ILE A 64 -38.72 -27.39 44.24
N LEU A 65 -38.96 -27.16 42.94
CA LEU A 65 -40.05 -26.29 42.49
C LEU A 65 -41.44 -26.85 42.88
N ILE A 66 -41.65 -28.16 42.75
CA ILE A 66 -42.90 -28.78 43.08
C ILE A 66 -43.13 -28.69 44.58
N VAL A 67 -42.12 -29.01 45.41
CA VAL A 67 -42.22 -28.89 46.87
C VAL A 67 -42.46 -27.45 47.32
N GLY A 68 -41.76 -26.50 46.70
CA GLY A 68 -41.91 -25.07 46.96
C GLY A 68 -43.29 -24.52 46.55
N ALA A 69 -43.77 -24.86 45.35
CA ALA A 69 -45.11 -24.47 44.90
C ALA A 69 -46.24 -25.05 45.74
N ASN A 70 -46.17 -26.35 46.05
CA ASN A 70 -47.15 -27.00 46.87
C ASN A 70 -47.12 -26.51 48.33
N GLY A 71 -45.91 -26.23 48.85
CA GLY A 71 -45.75 -25.62 50.20
C GLY A 71 -46.37 -24.22 50.24
N TYR A 72 -46.22 -23.42 49.19
CA TYR A 72 -46.85 -22.10 49.08
C TYR A 72 -48.40 -22.17 49.00
N LEU A 73 -48.94 -23.15 48.25
CA LEU A 73 -50.39 -23.39 48.15
C LEU A 73 -50.99 -23.84 49.47
N VAL A 74 -50.32 -24.75 50.20
CA VAL A 74 -50.71 -25.15 51.53
C VAL A 74 -50.70 -23.98 52.50
N TYR A 75 -49.70 -23.12 52.45
CA TYR A 75 -49.60 -21.90 53.24
C TYR A 75 -50.79 -20.95 53.00
N ARG A 76 -51.28 -20.86 51.77
CA ARG A 76 -52.46 -20.08 51.36
C ARG A 76 -53.80 -20.73 51.77
N GLY A 77 -53.80 -21.97 52.31
CA GLY A 77 -55.00 -22.69 52.71
C GLY A 77 -55.78 -23.27 51.52
N GLU A 78 -55.20 -23.36 50.33
CA GLU A 78 -55.89 -23.95 49.20
C GLU A 78 -55.84 -25.46 49.23
N ASN A 79 -56.94 -26.12 48.76
CA ASN A 79 -57.03 -27.57 48.72
C ASN A 79 -56.20 -28.13 47.54
N LEU A 80 -55.04 -28.72 47.87
CA LEU A 80 -54.12 -29.29 46.91
C LEU A 80 -54.77 -30.28 45.92
N GLN A 81 -55.73 -31.08 46.44
CA GLN A 81 -56.40 -32.10 45.60
C GLN A 81 -57.24 -31.47 44.47
N GLN A 82 -57.99 -30.40 44.81
CA GLN A 82 -58.74 -29.66 43.78
C GLN A 82 -57.85 -28.92 42.78
N TYR A 83 -56.71 -28.36 43.24
CA TYR A 83 -55.76 -27.69 42.42
C TYR A 83 -55.08 -28.65 41.44
N THR A 84 -54.63 -29.82 41.89
CA THR A 84 -53.98 -30.82 41.03
C THR A 84 -54.95 -31.42 40.03
N GLN A 85 -56.22 -31.68 40.43
CA GLN A 85 -57.28 -32.13 39.52
C GLN A 85 -57.55 -31.05 38.42
N ALA A 86 -57.73 -29.80 38.83
CA ALA A 86 -57.96 -28.72 37.91
C ALA A 86 -56.77 -28.50 36.93
N LEU A 87 -55.53 -28.78 37.37
CA LEU A 87 -54.33 -28.76 36.48
C LEU A 87 -54.38 -29.93 35.49
N ILE A 88 -54.75 -31.11 35.88
CA ILE A 88 -54.87 -32.29 35.00
C ILE A 88 -55.98 -32.08 33.96
N GLU A 89 -57.12 -31.53 34.36
CA GLU A 89 -58.24 -31.21 33.46
C GLU A 89 -57.91 -30.10 32.44
N ARG A 90 -56.97 -29.20 32.76
CA ARG A 90 -56.48 -28.18 31.84
C ARG A 90 -55.59 -28.73 30.76
N VAL A 91 -55.06 -29.95 30.88
CA VAL A 91 -54.25 -30.58 29.86
C VAL A 91 -55.18 -31.04 28.71
N PRO A 92 -55.06 -30.49 27.48
CA PRO A 92 -55.92 -30.90 26.36
C PRO A 92 -55.80 -32.40 26.12
N SER A 93 -56.92 -33.07 25.84
CA SER A 93 -57.00 -34.54 25.60
C SER A 93 -56.04 -35.01 24.48
N GLY A 94 -55.69 -34.11 23.52
CA GLY A 94 -54.74 -34.39 22.45
C GLY A 94 -53.26 -34.17 22.85
N PHE A 95 -52.97 -33.64 24.05
CA PHE A 95 -51.59 -33.28 24.44
C PHE A 95 -50.64 -34.49 24.41
N TRP A 96 -51.03 -35.60 24.95
CA TRP A 96 -50.20 -36.81 25.00
C TRP A 96 -49.96 -37.42 23.61
N VAL A 97 -50.93 -37.33 22.73
CA VAL A 97 -50.78 -37.78 21.33
C VAL A 97 -49.83 -36.87 20.58
N THR A 98 -49.99 -35.55 20.70
CA THR A 98 -49.08 -34.57 20.07
C THR A 98 -47.67 -34.68 20.59
N LEU A 99 -47.49 -34.88 21.90
CA LEU A 99 -46.18 -35.10 22.53
C LEU A 99 -45.55 -36.43 22.07
N GLY A 100 -46.33 -37.50 21.94
CA GLY A 100 -45.87 -38.78 21.42
C GLY A 100 -45.42 -38.70 19.97
N ILE A 101 -46.21 -38.07 19.08
CA ILE A 101 -45.87 -37.85 17.68
C ILE A 101 -44.64 -36.93 17.55
N GLY A 102 -44.61 -35.82 18.31
CA GLY A 102 -43.45 -34.89 18.30
C GLY A 102 -42.16 -35.54 18.79
N SER A 103 -42.25 -36.42 19.81
CA SER A 103 -41.11 -37.20 20.30
C SER A 103 -40.61 -38.22 19.26
N ALA A 104 -41.51 -38.91 18.58
CA ALA A 104 -41.15 -39.86 17.52
C ALA A 104 -40.50 -39.14 16.32
N GLN A 105 -41.03 -37.99 15.91
CA GLN A 105 -40.46 -37.15 14.88
C GLN A 105 -39.08 -36.61 15.28
N SER A 106 -38.92 -36.21 16.54
CA SER A 106 -37.62 -35.75 17.09
C SER A 106 -36.56 -36.86 17.06
N ILE A 107 -36.93 -38.10 17.42
CA ILE A 107 -36.02 -39.24 17.31
C ILE A 107 -35.66 -39.50 15.85
N GLY A 108 -36.63 -39.43 14.93
CA GLY A 108 -36.43 -39.58 13.50
C GLY A 108 -35.46 -38.55 12.94
N THR A 109 -35.58 -37.27 13.35
CA THR A 109 -34.65 -36.20 12.90
C THR A 109 -33.23 -36.41 13.42
N PHE A 110 -33.03 -36.86 14.66
CA PHE A 110 -31.70 -37.19 15.16
C PHE A 110 -31.04 -38.35 14.40
N VAL A 111 -31.83 -39.38 14.07
CA VAL A 111 -31.33 -40.52 13.25
C VAL A 111 -30.98 -40.07 11.86
N LEU A 112 -31.81 -39.25 11.21
CA LEU A 112 -31.54 -38.69 9.89
C LEU A 112 -30.29 -37.80 9.89
N ALA A 113 -30.12 -36.92 10.90
CA ALA A 113 -28.94 -36.10 11.10
C ALA A 113 -27.68 -36.97 11.24
N ALA A 114 -27.73 -38.05 12.02
CA ALA A 114 -26.58 -38.96 12.17
C ALA A 114 -26.21 -39.66 10.86
N ILE A 115 -27.21 -40.09 10.06
CA ILE A 115 -26.98 -40.69 8.71
C ILE A 115 -26.38 -39.65 7.75
N ALA A 116 -26.92 -38.44 7.73
CA ALA A 116 -26.42 -37.34 6.90
C ALA A 116 -24.96 -37.00 7.23
N LEU A 117 -24.61 -36.98 8.54
CA LEU A 117 -23.23 -36.74 8.99
C LEU A 117 -22.27 -37.87 8.57
N LYS A 118 -22.73 -39.12 8.58
CA LYS A 118 -21.93 -40.24 8.09
C LYS A 118 -21.64 -40.12 6.61
N PHE A 119 -22.66 -39.78 5.82
CA PHE A 119 -22.54 -39.54 4.37
C PHE A 119 -21.62 -38.34 4.09
N LEU A 120 -21.78 -37.24 4.81
CA LEU A 120 -20.92 -36.05 4.72
C LEU A 120 -19.46 -36.40 5.00
N LYS A 121 -19.19 -37.16 6.08
CA LYS A 121 -17.83 -37.60 6.43
C LYS A 121 -17.17 -38.43 5.33
N TYR A 122 -17.93 -39.35 4.74
CA TYR A 122 -17.46 -40.16 3.61
C TYR A 122 -17.14 -39.27 2.39
N TRP A 123 -18.06 -38.39 2.03
CA TRP A 123 -17.92 -37.51 0.87
C TRP A 123 -16.74 -36.54 1.03
N LEU A 124 -16.61 -35.90 2.17
CA LEU A 124 -15.46 -35.01 2.47
C LEU A 124 -14.13 -35.77 2.44
N LYS A 125 -14.09 -37.04 2.85
CA LYS A 125 -12.89 -37.85 2.75
C LYS A 125 -12.52 -38.15 1.27
N VAL A 126 -13.51 -38.42 0.42
CA VAL A 126 -13.29 -38.61 -1.02
C VAL A 126 -12.76 -37.35 -1.68
N VAL A 127 -13.37 -36.19 -1.36
CA VAL A 127 -12.94 -34.89 -1.88
C VAL A 127 -11.53 -34.54 -1.40
N SER A 128 -11.22 -34.78 -0.10
CA SER A 128 -9.87 -34.57 0.44
C SER A 128 -8.81 -35.40 -0.29
N THR A 129 -9.10 -36.69 -0.55
CA THR A 129 -8.18 -37.56 -1.31
C THR A 129 -8.02 -37.10 -2.76
N HIS A 130 -9.06 -36.57 -3.36
CA HIS A 130 -9.00 -36.04 -4.73
C HIS A 130 -8.20 -34.73 -4.79
N ALA A 131 -8.40 -33.85 -3.82
CA ALA A 131 -7.62 -32.62 -3.67
C ALA A 131 -6.12 -32.88 -3.49
N LYS A 132 -5.74 -33.86 -2.67
CA LYS A 132 -4.35 -34.30 -2.51
C LYS A 132 -3.73 -34.82 -3.80
N ASN A 133 -4.51 -35.53 -4.62
CA ASN A 133 -4.03 -36.07 -5.89
C ASN A 133 -3.81 -35.00 -6.97
N LEU A 134 -4.59 -33.91 -6.94
CA LEU A 134 -4.45 -32.77 -7.86
C LEU A 134 -3.23 -31.89 -7.52
N GLU A 135 -2.89 -31.78 -6.22
CA GLU A 135 -1.82 -30.90 -5.72
C GLU A 135 -0.50 -31.65 -5.39
N LYS A 136 -0.20 -32.74 -6.08
CA LYS A 136 0.98 -33.59 -5.83
C LYS A 136 2.32 -32.86 -5.65
N ASN A 137 2.35 -31.51 -5.78
CA ASN A 137 3.59 -30.73 -5.81
C ASN A 137 3.63 -29.46 -4.94
N THR A 138 2.58 -29.03 -4.24
CA THR A 138 2.56 -27.65 -3.68
C THR A 138 2.01 -27.45 -2.28
N ALA A 139 1.15 -28.30 -1.74
CA ALA A 139 0.58 -28.14 -0.41
C ALA A 139 0.97 -29.29 0.53
N ASP A 140 1.21 -28.93 1.79
CA ASP A 140 1.43 -29.89 2.86
C ASP A 140 0.13 -30.69 3.10
N ASP A 141 0.20 -32.01 2.95
CA ASP A 141 -0.93 -32.95 3.16
C ASP A 141 -1.62 -32.73 4.50
N GLN A 142 -0.89 -32.26 5.53
CA GLN A 142 -1.44 -31.94 6.84
C GLN A 142 -2.40 -30.75 6.81
N SER A 143 -2.13 -29.75 6.00
CA SER A 143 -2.96 -28.54 5.86
C SER A 143 -4.30 -28.86 5.21
N ILE A 144 -4.31 -29.72 4.19
CA ILE A 144 -5.53 -30.18 3.52
C ILE A 144 -6.40 -30.99 4.50
N ASP A 145 -5.81 -31.94 5.21
CA ASP A 145 -6.54 -32.73 6.20
C ASP A 145 -7.09 -31.88 7.35
N ALA A 146 -6.32 -30.90 7.82
CA ALA A 146 -6.77 -29.97 8.86
C ALA A 146 -7.96 -29.11 8.39
N PHE A 147 -7.96 -28.68 7.12
CA PHE A 147 -9.07 -27.94 6.53
C PHE A 147 -10.35 -28.78 6.46
N PHE A 148 -10.27 -29.97 5.85
CA PHE A 148 -11.43 -30.85 5.70
C PHE A 148 -11.96 -31.35 7.04
N SER A 149 -11.10 -31.60 8.02
CA SER A 149 -11.49 -31.93 9.40
C SER A 149 -12.24 -30.79 10.06
N ALA A 150 -11.72 -29.55 9.93
CA ALA A 150 -12.39 -28.38 10.47
C ALA A 150 -13.76 -28.14 9.80
N LEU A 151 -13.84 -28.32 8.48
CA LEU A 151 -15.07 -28.21 7.69
C LEU A 151 -16.12 -29.21 8.20
N TYR A 152 -15.72 -30.48 8.38
CA TYR A 152 -16.60 -31.51 8.94
C TYR A 152 -17.14 -31.12 10.31
N HIS A 153 -16.28 -30.71 11.24
CA HIS A 153 -16.71 -30.34 12.60
C HIS A 153 -17.67 -29.15 12.62
N ARG A 154 -17.47 -28.16 11.75
CA ARG A 154 -18.33 -26.98 11.64
C ARG A 154 -19.69 -27.32 11.06
N ILE A 155 -19.73 -28.07 9.96
CA ILE A 155 -21.00 -28.51 9.34
C ILE A 155 -21.75 -29.44 10.30
N SER A 156 -21.04 -30.37 10.97
CA SER A 156 -21.64 -31.28 11.94
C SER A 156 -22.33 -30.54 13.08
N GLY A 157 -21.69 -29.51 13.66
CA GLY A 157 -22.30 -28.67 14.67
C GLY A 157 -23.57 -27.96 14.21
N GLY A 158 -23.56 -27.44 12.98
CA GLY A 158 -24.74 -26.80 12.36
C GLY A 158 -25.90 -27.77 12.17
N ILE A 159 -25.64 -28.98 11.68
CA ILE A 159 -26.65 -30.03 11.49
C ILE A 159 -27.27 -30.44 12.85
N TRP A 160 -26.46 -30.59 13.88
CA TRP A 160 -26.96 -30.90 15.21
C TRP A 160 -27.82 -29.77 15.79
N LEU A 161 -27.41 -28.52 15.69
CA LEU A 161 -28.21 -27.37 16.13
C LEU A 161 -29.53 -27.28 15.34
N TRP A 162 -29.51 -27.51 14.04
CA TRP A 162 -30.69 -27.52 13.22
C TRP A 162 -31.65 -28.66 13.61
N ALA A 163 -31.12 -29.86 13.90
CA ALA A 163 -31.93 -30.96 14.42
C ALA A 163 -32.60 -30.61 15.76
N VAL A 164 -31.90 -29.90 16.67
CA VAL A 164 -32.48 -29.41 17.94
C VAL A 164 -33.61 -28.41 17.68
N ILE A 165 -33.49 -27.51 16.69
CA ILE A 165 -34.54 -26.55 16.34
C ILE A 165 -35.78 -27.28 15.83
N LEU A 166 -35.60 -28.27 14.91
CA LEU A 166 -36.71 -29.09 14.43
C LEU A 166 -37.40 -29.83 15.55
N CYS A 167 -36.65 -30.38 16.51
CA CYS A 167 -37.24 -31.02 17.70
C CYS A 167 -38.04 -30.04 18.54
N ALA A 168 -37.57 -28.80 18.72
CA ALA A 168 -38.31 -27.76 19.45
C ALA A 168 -39.63 -27.41 18.75
N GLN A 169 -39.65 -27.39 17.42
CA GLN A 169 -40.88 -27.18 16.64
C GLN A 169 -41.85 -28.35 16.73
N PHE A 170 -41.36 -29.60 16.61
CA PHE A 170 -42.22 -30.79 16.72
C PHE A 170 -42.84 -30.93 18.10
N LEU A 171 -42.11 -30.52 19.14
CA LEU A 171 -42.62 -30.47 20.52
C LEU A 171 -43.52 -29.26 20.79
N ARG A 172 -43.77 -28.41 19.79
CA ARG A 172 -44.57 -27.18 19.88
C ARG A 172 -44.15 -26.27 21.05
N LEU A 173 -42.82 -26.07 21.20
CA LEU A 173 -42.31 -25.10 22.17
C LEU A 173 -42.75 -23.69 21.79
N SER A 174 -42.74 -22.76 22.76
CA SER A 174 -43.16 -21.37 22.51
C SER A 174 -42.39 -20.74 21.34
N ALA A 175 -43.06 -19.87 20.58
CA ALA A 175 -42.48 -19.16 19.46
C ALA A 175 -41.18 -18.43 19.85
N THR A 176 -41.15 -17.84 21.04
CA THR A 176 -39.99 -17.15 21.61
C THR A 176 -38.78 -18.07 21.73
N VAL A 177 -38.96 -19.32 22.21
CA VAL A 177 -37.84 -20.28 22.33
C VAL A 177 -37.30 -20.66 20.97
N SER A 178 -38.20 -20.90 20.02
CA SER A 178 -37.81 -21.23 18.64
C SER A 178 -37.03 -20.08 18.00
N GLU A 179 -37.44 -18.84 18.21
CA GLU A 179 -36.76 -17.63 17.70
C GLU A 179 -35.34 -17.51 18.26
N TYR A 180 -35.14 -17.63 19.57
CA TYR A 180 -33.80 -17.62 20.17
C TYR A 180 -32.91 -18.76 19.69
N LEU A 181 -33.46 -19.95 19.46
CA LEU A 181 -32.71 -21.06 18.89
C LEU A 181 -32.28 -20.78 17.45
N TYR A 182 -33.13 -20.14 16.63
CA TYR A 182 -32.76 -19.69 15.28
C TYR A 182 -31.68 -18.62 15.29
N ILE A 183 -31.75 -17.64 16.19
CA ILE A 183 -30.69 -16.65 16.41
C ILE A 183 -29.38 -17.37 16.76
N GLY A 184 -29.41 -18.32 17.69
CA GLY A 184 -28.23 -19.13 18.04
C GLY A 184 -27.63 -19.89 16.86
N LEU A 185 -28.51 -20.50 16.00
CA LEU A 185 -28.06 -21.19 14.79
C LEU A 185 -27.39 -20.20 13.78
N ARG A 186 -28.00 -19.04 13.57
CA ARG A 186 -27.43 -17.99 12.69
C ARG A 186 -26.07 -17.54 13.19
N ILE A 187 -25.94 -17.24 14.49
CA ILE A 187 -24.67 -16.87 15.10
C ILE A 187 -23.62 -17.98 14.91
N TYR A 188 -24.01 -19.22 15.17
CA TYR A 188 -23.11 -20.36 14.97
C TYR A 188 -22.64 -20.47 13.51
N LEU A 189 -23.54 -20.34 12.55
CA LEU A 189 -23.21 -20.41 11.12
C LEU A 189 -22.27 -19.29 10.70
N ILE A 190 -22.52 -18.05 11.16
CA ILE A 190 -21.64 -16.90 10.89
C ILE A 190 -20.21 -17.19 11.38
N ILE A 191 -20.08 -17.65 12.64
CA ILE A 191 -18.78 -17.98 13.23
C ILE A 191 -18.14 -19.18 12.50
N ALA A 192 -18.90 -20.21 12.19
CA ALA A 192 -18.39 -21.41 11.51
C ALA A 192 -17.85 -21.08 10.13
N VAL A 193 -18.61 -20.32 9.32
CA VAL A 193 -18.23 -19.89 7.98
C VAL A 193 -17.04 -18.91 8.05
N GLY A 194 -17.07 -17.93 8.94
CA GLY A 194 -15.97 -16.98 9.11
C GLY A 194 -14.64 -17.65 9.47
N LEU A 195 -14.67 -18.63 10.38
CA LEU A 195 -13.45 -19.39 10.72
C LEU A 195 -12.99 -20.34 9.59
N LEU A 196 -13.88 -20.78 8.72
CA LEU A 196 -13.50 -21.51 7.49
C LEU A 196 -12.84 -20.58 6.47
N ILE A 197 -13.43 -19.41 6.24
CA ILE A 197 -12.87 -18.38 5.38
C ILE A 197 -11.46 -18.00 5.86
N LEU A 198 -11.28 -17.81 7.17
CA LEU A 198 -9.97 -17.51 7.77
C LEU A 198 -8.91 -18.57 7.43
N LYS A 199 -9.26 -19.84 7.58
CA LYS A 199 -8.36 -20.95 7.22
C LYS A 199 -8.10 -21.03 5.71
N ALA A 200 -9.10 -20.77 4.90
CA ALA A 200 -8.95 -20.76 3.45
C ALA A 200 -8.04 -19.61 2.99
N VAL A 201 -8.23 -18.40 3.53
CA VAL A 201 -7.41 -17.22 3.20
C VAL A 201 -5.96 -17.44 3.62
N THR A 202 -5.71 -17.97 4.83
CA THR A 202 -4.33 -18.30 5.26
C THR A 202 -3.69 -19.34 4.32
N ALA A 203 -4.41 -20.39 3.97
CA ALA A 203 -3.89 -21.41 3.05
C ALA A 203 -3.59 -20.84 1.65
N ILE A 204 -4.48 -19.99 1.11
CA ILE A 204 -4.27 -19.33 -0.19
C ILE A 204 -3.03 -18.43 -0.16
N VAL A 205 -2.87 -17.61 0.88
CA VAL A 205 -1.70 -16.71 1.01
C VAL A 205 -0.41 -17.52 1.12
N ASP A 206 -0.40 -18.62 1.89
CA ASP A 206 0.76 -19.52 2.00
C ASP A 206 1.08 -20.22 0.69
N SER A 207 0.07 -20.67 -0.04
CA SER A 207 0.24 -21.29 -1.36
C SER A 207 0.78 -20.30 -2.39
N LEU A 208 0.30 -19.06 -2.39
CA LEU A 208 0.80 -17.98 -3.26
C LEU A 208 2.25 -17.62 -2.93
N ASP A 209 2.62 -17.56 -1.65
CA ASP A 209 4.00 -17.33 -1.22
C ASP A 209 4.93 -18.46 -1.69
N ALA A 210 4.53 -19.71 -1.52
CA ALA A 210 5.28 -20.87 -1.98
C ALA A 210 5.41 -20.92 -3.52
N LEU A 211 4.35 -20.54 -4.24
CA LEU A 211 4.35 -20.48 -5.71
C LEU A 211 5.30 -19.38 -6.21
N SER A 212 5.29 -18.22 -5.60
CA SER A 212 6.15 -17.10 -5.99
C SER A 212 7.63 -17.45 -5.83
N LEU A 213 8.00 -18.17 -4.77
CA LEU A 213 9.38 -18.65 -4.56
C LEU A 213 9.84 -19.60 -5.67
N ARG A 214 8.94 -20.39 -6.24
CA ARG A 214 9.25 -21.34 -7.31
C ARG A 214 9.51 -20.65 -8.66
N TYR A 215 8.84 -19.52 -8.91
CA TYR A 215 8.90 -18.79 -10.19
C TYR A 215 9.75 -17.52 -10.10
N SER A 216 10.38 -17.22 -8.94
CA SER A 216 11.28 -16.09 -8.76
C SER A 216 12.59 -16.34 -9.49
N ASN A 217 12.75 -15.69 -10.66
CA ASN A 217 14.02 -15.62 -11.40
C ASN A 217 14.59 -14.20 -11.25
N PRO A 218 15.93 -14.02 -11.22
CA PRO A 218 16.57 -12.70 -11.06
C PRO A 218 16.19 -11.67 -12.11
N ASP A 219 15.69 -12.09 -13.27
CA ASP A 219 15.31 -11.21 -14.40
C ASP A 219 13.82 -10.86 -14.47
N ASN A 220 12.98 -11.41 -13.58
CA ASN A 220 11.53 -11.20 -13.58
C ASN A 220 11.09 -10.15 -12.55
N LEU A 221 9.93 -9.51 -12.83
CA LEU A 221 9.22 -8.61 -11.89
C LEU A 221 8.99 -9.23 -10.50
N LEU A 222 9.01 -10.57 -10.39
CA LEU A 222 8.92 -11.31 -9.14
C LEU A 222 10.07 -11.05 -8.16
N ARG A 223 11.20 -10.48 -8.63
CA ARG A 223 12.28 -9.98 -7.77
C ARG A 223 11.80 -8.92 -6.75
N PHE A 224 10.84 -8.07 -7.16
CA PHE A 224 10.22 -7.10 -6.24
C PHE A 224 9.35 -7.79 -5.18
N TYR A 225 8.76 -8.93 -5.52
CA TYR A 225 7.98 -9.72 -4.57
C TYR A 225 8.85 -10.26 -3.42
N ASP A 226 10.05 -10.74 -3.69
CA ASP A 226 10.96 -11.23 -2.63
C ASP A 226 11.28 -10.13 -1.61
N ARG A 227 11.42 -8.89 -2.06
CA ARG A 227 11.64 -7.75 -1.17
C ARG A 227 10.39 -7.35 -0.38
N LEU A 228 9.19 -7.55 -0.95
CA LEU A 228 7.91 -7.28 -0.29
C LEU A 228 7.42 -8.43 0.58
N ARG A 229 8.09 -9.58 0.54
CA ARG A 229 7.69 -10.80 1.24
C ARG A 229 7.53 -10.62 2.75
N HIS A 230 8.32 -9.76 3.37
CA HIS A 230 8.18 -9.43 4.80
C HIS A 230 6.82 -8.77 5.15
N LEU A 231 6.05 -8.29 4.15
CA LEU A 231 4.69 -7.80 4.34
C LEU A 231 3.63 -8.92 4.41
N ILE A 232 3.95 -10.14 3.98
CA ILE A 232 2.99 -11.26 3.98
C ILE A 232 2.44 -11.56 5.38
N PRO A 233 3.25 -11.65 6.45
CA PRO A 233 2.72 -11.83 7.81
C PRO A 233 1.80 -10.69 8.24
N PHE A 234 2.08 -9.48 7.80
CA PHE A 234 1.25 -8.32 8.08
C PHE A 234 -0.06 -8.36 7.29
N LEU A 235 -0.02 -8.73 6.01
CA LEU A 235 -1.21 -8.97 5.17
C LEU A 235 -2.13 -10.03 5.82
N LYS A 236 -1.57 -11.16 6.25
CA LYS A 236 -2.33 -12.20 6.94
C LYS A 236 -3.06 -11.66 8.16
N ARG A 237 -2.37 -10.93 9.03
CA ARG A 237 -2.98 -10.32 10.23
C ARG A 237 -4.08 -9.33 9.88
N CYS A 238 -3.88 -8.49 8.88
CA CYS A 238 -4.92 -7.56 8.43
C CYS A 238 -6.16 -8.30 7.92
N LEU A 239 -5.98 -9.34 7.10
CA LEU A 239 -7.09 -10.17 6.61
C LEU A 239 -7.80 -10.92 7.75
N GLU A 240 -7.06 -11.44 8.74
CA GLU A 240 -7.63 -12.05 9.93
C GLU A 240 -8.49 -11.04 10.70
N PHE A 241 -7.99 -9.83 10.96
CA PHE A 241 -8.75 -8.78 11.64
C PHE A 241 -9.99 -8.37 10.85
N VAL A 242 -9.91 -8.23 9.54
CA VAL A 242 -11.07 -7.95 8.68
C VAL A 242 -12.13 -9.04 8.81
N ILE A 243 -11.74 -10.31 8.78
CA ILE A 243 -12.65 -11.44 8.93
C ILE A 243 -13.29 -11.43 10.33
N TYR A 244 -12.50 -11.20 11.40
CA TYR A 244 -13.04 -11.10 12.77
C TYR A 244 -14.02 -9.94 12.92
N VAL A 245 -13.70 -8.77 12.38
CA VAL A 245 -14.60 -7.60 12.42
C VAL A 245 -15.89 -7.89 11.65
N CYS A 246 -15.77 -8.53 10.48
CA CYS A 246 -16.92 -8.94 9.67
C CYS A 246 -17.82 -9.92 10.44
N MET A 247 -17.23 -10.95 11.03
CA MET A 247 -17.97 -11.91 11.86
C MET A 247 -18.65 -11.23 13.05
N ALA A 248 -17.92 -10.40 13.79
CA ALA A 248 -18.46 -9.67 14.93
C ALA A 248 -19.63 -8.76 14.51
N THR A 249 -19.48 -8.03 13.41
CA THR A 249 -20.55 -7.18 12.86
C THR A 249 -21.80 -7.97 12.52
N LEU A 250 -21.66 -9.11 11.83
CA LEU A 250 -22.78 -9.97 11.45
C LEU A 250 -23.44 -10.63 12.67
N VAL A 251 -22.66 -11.00 13.69
CA VAL A 251 -23.18 -11.56 14.95
C VAL A 251 -23.94 -10.48 15.72
N ILE A 252 -23.39 -9.27 15.84
CA ILE A 252 -24.02 -8.15 16.55
C ILE A 252 -25.35 -7.78 15.90
N GLN A 253 -25.45 -7.84 14.58
CA GLN A 253 -26.70 -7.60 13.82
C GLN A 253 -27.82 -8.59 14.17
N GLN A 254 -27.50 -9.80 14.64
CA GLN A 254 -28.52 -10.76 15.04
C GLN A 254 -29.18 -10.42 16.39
N VAL A 255 -28.56 -9.54 17.20
CA VAL A 255 -29.04 -9.18 18.53
C VAL A 255 -29.60 -7.76 18.47
N GLN A 256 -30.91 -7.62 18.44
CA GLN A 256 -31.61 -6.33 18.28
C GLN A 256 -31.15 -5.24 19.26
N LEU A 257 -30.85 -5.64 20.52
CA LEU A 257 -30.42 -4.70 21.57
C LEU A 257 -29.14 -3.93 21.25
N ILE A 258 -28.23 -4.52 20.48
CA ILE A 258 -26.89 -3.98 20.18
C ILE A 258 -26.65 -3.79 18.68
N ALA A 259 -27.67 -3.97 17.84
CA ALA A 259 -27.57 -3.92 16.39
C ALA A 259 -26.96 -2.59 15.87
N ASN A 260 -27.19 -1.47 16.57
CA ASN A 260 -26.63 -0.16 16.23
C ASN A 260 -25.09 -0.14 16.26
N ILE A 261 -24.45 -0.98 17.09
CA ILE A 261 -22.99 -1.08 17.17
C ILE A 261 -22.41 -1.68 15.89
N ALA A 262 -23.19 -2.49 15.17
CA ALA A 262 -22.76 -3.10 13.92
C ALA A 262 -22.42 -2.07 12.83
N ALA A 263 -22.94 -0.83 12.91
CA ALA A 263 -22.62 0.26 11.99
C ALA A 263 -21.13 0.67 12.02
N PHE A 264 -20.42 0.39 13.12
CA PHE A 264 -18.98 0.65 13.22
C PHE A 264 -18.12 -0.38 12.47
N GLY A 265 -18.66 -1.58 12.19
CA GLY A 265 -17.90 -2.65 11.53
C GLY A 265 -17.26 -2.23 10.20
N PRO A 266 -18.02 -1.69 9.23
CA PRO A 266 -17.47 -1.22 7.95
C PRO A 266 -16.41 -0.11 8.11
N ARG A 267 -16.56 0.76 9.13
CA ARG A 267 -15.58 1.82 9.43
C ARG A 267 -14.24 1.22 9.89
N ILE A 268 -14.30 0.25 10.80
CA ILE A 268 -13.11 -0.46 11.29
C ILE A 268 -12.40 -1.18 10.13
N ILE A 269 -13.15 -1.83 9.25
CA ILE A 269 -12.60 -2.50 8.05
C ILE A 269 -11.89 -1.49 7.14
N LYS A 270 -12.48 -0.32 6.91
CA LYS A 270 -11.84 0.77 6.14
C LYS A 270 -10.54 1.20 6.79
N ILE A 271 -10.50 1.38 8.11
CA ILE A 271 -9.31 1.79 8.86
C ILE A 271 -8.20 0.73 8.72
N ILE A 272 -8.53 -0.55 8.87
CA ILE A 272 -7.57 -1.64 8.67
C ILE A 272 -7.00 -1.59 7.24
N GLY A 273 -7.86 -1.35 6.24
CA GLY A 273 -7.44 -1.20 4.84
C GLY A 273 -6.49 -0.01 4.63
N ILE A 274 -6.79 1.15 5.23
CA ILE A 274 -5.95 2.35 5.16
C ILE A 274 -4.57 2.07 5.77
N ILE A 275 -4.52 1.45 6.96
CA ILE A 275 -3.26 1.09 7.63
C ILE A 275 -2.44 0.12 6.76
N PHE A 276 -3.11 -0.87 6.17
CA PHE A 276 -2.45 -1.84 5.29
C PHE A 276 -1.88 -1.15 4.03
N ILE A 277 -2.70 -0.36 3.33
CA ILE A 277 -2.29 0.35 2.11
C ILE A 277 -1.15 1.33 2.42
N SER A 278 -1.22 2.05 3.54
CA SER A 278 -0.16 2.98 3.96
C SER A 278 1.16 2.26 4.20
N ARG A 279 1.12 1.07 4.80
CA ARG A 279 2.31 0.26 5.03
C ARG A 279 2.90 -0.26 3.72
N VAL A 280 2.05 -0.76 2.81
CA VAL A 280 2.49 -1.21 1.48
C VAL A 280 3.07 -0.05 0.68
N LEU A 281 2.38 1.11 0.67
CA LEU A 281 2.85 2.30 -0.03
C LEU A 281 4.23 2.75 0.48
N PHE A 282 4.41 2.77 1.81
CA PHE A 282 5.71 3.09 2.40
C PHE A 282 6.81 2.16 1.92
N GLU A 283 6.55 0.86 1.87
CA GLU A 283 7.53 -0.13 1.45
C GLU A 283 7.86 -0.04 -0.05
N VAL A 284 6.84 0.18 -0.88
CA VAL A 284 7.02 0.40 -2.32
C VAL A 284 7.86 1.66 -2.58
N VAL A 285 7.56 2.75 -1.88
CA VAL A 285 8.34 4.00 -1.98
C VAL A 285 9.77 3.77 -1.51
N TYR A 286 9.97 3.03 -0.42
CA TYR A 286 11.30 2.69 0.07
C TYR A 286 12.12 1.90 -0.95
N LEU A 287 11.52 0.86 -1.55
CA LEU A 287 12.15 0.07 -2.60
C LEU A 287 12.50 0.91 -3.84
N PHE A 288 11.59 1.80 -4.24
CA PHE A 288 11.83 2.70 -5.36
C PHE A 288 13.02 3.64 -5.10
N VAL A 289 13.05 4.26 -3.92
CA VAL A 289 14.16 5.14 -3.50
C VAL A 289 15.49 4.35 -3.46
N GLU A 290 15.46 3.13 -2.94
CA GLU A 290 16.64 2.27 -2.89
C GLU A 290 17.13 1.88 -4.29
N GLU A 291 16.25 1.42 -5.17
CA GLU A 291 16.59 1.00 -6.53
C GLU A 291 17.13 2.16 -7.37
N VAL A 292 16.49 3.32 -7.32
CA VAL A 292 16.90 4.50 -8.10
C VAL A 292 18.22 5.09 -7.60
N LEU A 293 18.42 5.14 -6.26
CA LEU A 293 19.57 5.82 -5.68
C LEU A 293 20.80 4.92 -5.45
N PHE A 294 20.65 3.59 -5.32
CA PHE A 294 21.75 2.67 -4.97
C PHE A 294 22.17 1.73 -6.11
N LYS A 295 21.54 1.76 -7.27
CA LYS A 295 21.84 0.83 -8.38
C LYS A 295 23.22 1.02 -8.98
N ASP A 296 23.79 2.23 -8.96
CA ASP A 296 25.13 2.50 -9.49
C ASP A 296 26.23 1.96 -8.56
N GLN A 297 26.90 0.91 -9.02
CA GLN A 297 28.01 0.25 -8.30
C GLN A 297 29.32 1.05 -8.36
N ASN A 298 29.44 2.06 -9.25
CA ASN A 298 30.67 2.83 -9.50
C ASN A 298 30.70 4.22 -8.81
N LEU A 299 30.14 4.29 -7.61
CA LEU A 299 30.09 5.56 -6.88
C LEU A 299 31.43 5.90 -6.23
N THR A 300 31.85 7.16 -6.39
CA THR A 300 32.96 7.71 -5.61
C THR A 300 32.62 7.76 -4.13
N GLU A 301 33.62 7.73 -3.24
CA GLU A 301 33.42 7.79 -1.78
C GLU A 301 32.59 9.01 -1.35
N ILE A 302 32.78 10.15 -2.00
CA ILE A 302 32.03 11.40 -1.75
C ILE A 302 30.55 11.23 -2.11
N GLN A 303 30.24 10.61 -3.23
CA GLN A 303 28.86 10.34 -3.66
C GLN A 303 28.17 9.35 -2.72
N ARG A 304 28.90 8.32 -2.27
CA ARG A 304 28.42 7.35 -1.29
C ARG A 304 28.06 8.01 0.05
N SER A 305 28.94 8.86 0.57
CA SER A 305 28.71 9.58 1.83
C SER A 305 27.49 10.52 1.75
N ARG A 306 27.32 11.24 0.63
CA ARG A 306 26.14 12.09 0.38
C ARG A 306 24.84 11.25 0.34
N ARG A 307 24.85 10.10 -0.31
CA ARG A 307 23.68 9.21 -0.38
C ARG A 307 23.31 8.66 0.99
N LEU A 308 24.29 8.26 1.80
CA LEU A 308 24.05 7.77 3.16
C LEU A 308 23.37 8.80 4.07
N THR A 309 23.56 10.09 3.82
CA THR A 309 22.90 11.16 4.60
C THR A 309 21.56 11.58 4.01
N LEU A 310 21.43 11.67 2.68
CA LEU A 310 20.23 12.19 2.03
C LEU A 310 19.09 11.16 1.98
N VAL A 311 19.41 9.88 1.74
CA VAL A 311 18.38 8.82 1.63
C VAL A 311 17.54 8.66 2.89
N PRO A 312 18.11 8.61 4.11
CA PRO A 312 17.32 8.55 5.34
C PRO A 312 16.41 9.78 5.52
N LEU A 313 16.86 10.97 5.13
CA LEU A 313 16.05 12.20 5.21
C LEU A 313 14.84 12.12 4.26
N PHE A 314 15.07 11.75 3.00
CA PHE A 314 13.98 11.55 2.02
C PHE A 314 13.00 10.48 2.47
N ARG A 315 13.51 9.36 2.99
CA ARG A 315 12.70 8.29 3.53
C ARG A 315 11.80 8.79 4.66
N SER A 316 12.38 9.50 5.63
CA SER A 316 11.60 10.04 6.76
C SER A 316 10.55 11.05 6.30
N PHE A 317 10.89 11.93 5.38
CA PHE A 317 9.94 12.89 4.82
C PHE A 317 8.75 12.20 4.14
N LEU A 318 9.01 11.23 3.26
CA LEU A 318 7.96 10.46 2.58
C LEU A 318 7.13 9.63 3.57
N GLN A 319 7.77 9.08 4.60
CA GLN A 319 7.09 8.37 5.68
C GLN A 319 6.09 9.25 6.41
N TYR A 320 6.50 10.46 6.80
CA TYR A 320 5.60 11.41 7.47
C TYR A 320 4.46 11.85 6.56
N LEU A 321 4.71 12.05 5.27
CA LEU A 321 3.68 12.38 4.28
C LEU A 321 2.64 11.27 4.14
N ILE A 322 3.08 10.00 4.07
CA ILE A 322 2.20 8.84 4.02
C ILE A 322 1.37 8.72 5.30
N TYR A 323 2.00 8.90 6.47
CA TYR A 323 1.28 8.84 7.75
C TYR A 323 0.28 9.98 7.90
N PHE A 324 0.62 11.18 7.43
CA PHE A 324 -0.31 12.30 7.39
C PHE A 324 -1.54 11.95 6.52
N GLY A 325 -1.32 11.48 5.29
CA GLY A 325 -2.40 11.06 4.40
C GLY A 325 -3.25 9.92 4.99
N ALA A 326 -2.61 8.95 5.65
CA ALA A 326 -3.31 7.88 6.37
C ALA A 326 -4.17 8.41 7.52
N THR A 327 -3.64 9.35 8.31
CA THR A 327 -4.39 9.98 9.42
C THR A 327 -5.62 10.73 8.91
N VAL A 328 -5.47 11.54 7.87
CA VAL A 328 -6.59 12.24 7.23
C VAL A 328 -7.63 11.25 6.70
N SER A 329 -7.20 10.16 6.07
CA SER A 329 -8.09 9.12 5.55
C SER A 329 -8.83 8.37 6.67
N ILE A 330 -8.18 8.15 7.81
CA ILE A 330 -8.80 7.53 8.99
C ILE A 330 -9.86 8.45 9.60
N LEU A 331 -9.58 9.75 9.72
CA LEU A 331 -10.56 10.72 10.21
C LEU A 331 -11.80 10.74 9.33
N TYR A 332 -11.62 10.74 8.02
CA TYR A 332 -12.71 10.64 7.06
C TYR A 332 -13.51 9.34 7.19
N ALA A 333 -12.82 8.20 7.45
CA ALA A 333 -13.48 6.91 7.66
C ALA A 333 -14.29 6.86 8.97
N LEU A 334 -13.94 7.72 9.95
CA LEU A 334 -14.64 7.89 11.21
C LEU A 334 -15.77 8.93 11.15
N ASP A 335 -16.06 9.51 9.98
CA ASP A 335 -16.97 10.63 9.75
C ASP A 335 -16.58 11.91 10.54
N ILE A 336 -15.27 12.05 10.84
CA ILE A 336 -14.70 13.27 11.43
C ILE A 336 -14.23 14.16 10.27
N ASP A 337 -14.66 15.41 10.23
CA ASP A 337 -14.25 16.35 9.18
C ASP A 337 -12.76 16.67 9.27
N PRO A 338 -11.92 16.28 8.31
CA PRO A 338 -10.50 16.58 8.30
C PRO A 338 -10.17 17.97 7.74
N THR A 339 -11.16 18.73 7.27
CA THR A 339 -10.97 20.04 6.62
C THR A 339 -10.12 21.02 7.43
N PRO A 340 -10.26 21.15 8.76
CA PRO A 340 -9.41 22.05 9.53
C PRO A 340 -7.92 21.65 9.49
N ILE A 341 -7.63 20.33 9.52
CA ILE A 341 -6.26 19.82 9.44
C ILE A 341 -5.70 20.05 8.04
N LEU A 342 -6.50 19.81 6.99
CA LEU A 342 -6.12 20.07 5.60
C LEU A 342 -5.90 21.56 5.34
N ALA A 343 -6.72 22.44 5.92
CA ALA A 343 -6.54 23.88 5.83
C ALA A 343 -5.20 24.30 6.47
N GLY A 344 -4.92 23.83 7.68
CA GLY A 344 -3.63 24.07 8.34
C GLY A 344 -2.44 23.55 7.53
N ALA A 345 -2.54 22.32 6.99
CA ALA A 345 -1.53 21.74 6.12
C ALA A 345 -1.36 22.54 4.82
N GLY A 346 -2.46 23.09 4.27
CA GLY A 346 -2.44 23.98 3.12
C GLY A 346 -1.62 25.25 3.37
N ILE A 347 -1.80 25.90 4.53
CA ILE A 347 -1.02 27.08 4.93
C ILE A 347 0.48 26.73 5.03
N VAL A 348 0.81 25.59 5.68
CA VAL A 348 2.19 25.09 5.74
C VAL A 348 2.72 24.80 4.33
N GLY A 349 1.90 24.21 3.46
CA GLY A 349 2.25 23.95 2.06
C GLY A 349 2.60 25.23 1.29
N ILE A 350 1.83 26.29 1.47
CA ILE A 350 2.12 27.61 0.87
C ILE A 350 3.44 28.15 1.40
N ALA A 351 3.67 28.11 2.71
CA ALA A 351 4.91 28.60 3.31
C ALA A 351 6.15 27.83 2.78
N VAL A 352 6.06 26.51 2.70
CA VAL A 352 7.12 25.65 2.14
C VAL A 352 7.29 25.93 0.64
N GLY A 353 6.20 26.11 -0.12
CA GLY A 353 6.22 26.44 -1.54
C GLY A 353 6.93 27.77 -1.82
N LEU A 354 6.61 28.83 -1.06
CA LEU A 354 7.30 30.12 -1.16
C LEU A 354 8.78 30.00 -0.77
N GLY A 355 9.11 29.22 0.28
CA GLY A 355 10.49 28.96 0.66
C GLY A 355 11.27 28.15 -0.37
N ALA A 356 10.61 27.32 -1.17
CA ALA A 356 11.22 26.49 -2.22
C ALA A 356 11.14 27.12 -3.62
N GLN A 357 10.58 28.32 -3.79
CA GLN A 357 10.31 28.96 -5.07
C GLN A 357 11.55 29.06 -5.95
N THR A 358 12.68 29.51 -5.40
CA THR A 358 13.94 29.63 -6.14
C THR A 358 14.46 28.26 -6.60
N LEU A 359 14.35 27.24 -5.74
CA LEU A 359 14.75 25.88 -6.09
C LEU A 359 13.92 25.31 -7.26
N ILE A 360 12.61 25.53 -7.23
CA ILE A 360 11.70 25.09 -8.29
C ILE A 360 12.03 25.83 -9.59
N ASN A 361 12.26 27.13 -9.52
CA ASN A 361 12.65 27.94 -10.67
C ASN A 361 13.96 27.43 -11.28
N ASP A 362 14.99 27.16 -10.48
CA ASP A 362 16.27 26.62 -10.94
C ASP A 362 16.11 25.30 -11.70
N ILE A 363 15.27 24.39 -11.18
CA ILE A 363 15.01 23.08 -11.79
C ILE A 363 14.27 23.24 -13.13
N VAL A 364 13.24 24.09 -13.17
CA VAL A 364 12.45 24.34 -14.38
C VAL A 364 13.33 24.99 -15.46
N CYS A 365 14.13 25.99 -15.10
CA CYS A 365 15.08 26.61 -16.04
C CYS A 365 16.11 25.60 -16.53
N GLY A 366 16.67 24.76 -15.66
CA GLY A 366 17.61 23.70 -16.05
C GLY A 366 17.02 22.71 -17.06
N PHE A 367 15.74 22.34 -16.86
CA PHE A 367 15.01 21.51 -17.82
C PHE A 367 14.87 22.20 -19.19
N PHE A 368 14.45 23.46 -19.22
CA PHE A 368 14.29 24.19 -20.48
C PHE A 368 15.61 24.46 -21.19
N ILE A 369 16.69 24.73 -20.47
CA ILE A 369 18.03 24.86 -21.06
C ILE A 369 18.39 23.63 -21.93
N LEU A 370 18.12 22.44 -21.39
CA LEU A 370 18.39 21.18 -22.10
C LEU A 370 17.35 20.90 -23.20
N PHE A 371 16.07 21.12 -22.89
CA PHE A 371 14.97 20.80 -23.80
C PHE A 371 14.98 21.67 -25.06
N GLU A 372 15.21 22.98 -24.89
CA GLU A 372 15.29 23.93 -26.00
C GLU A 372 16.71 24.04 -26.59
N ASN A 373 17.67 23.32 -26.02
CA ASN A 373 19.05 23.29 -26.49
C ASN A 373 19.67 24.69 -26.58
N TYR A 374 19.53 25.50 -25.53
CA TYR A 374 20.14 26.83 -25.50
C TYR A 374 21.67 26.73 -25.55
N TYR A 375 22.25 25.82 -24.75
CA TYR A 375 23.66 25.45 -24.81
C TYR A 375 23.84 24.00 -24.33
N LEU A 376 24.99 23.41 -24.67
CA LEU A 376 25.39 22.06 -24.29
C LEU A 376 26.73 22.08 -23.56
N VAL A 377 27.07 20.93 -22.96
CA VAL A 377 28.41 20.72 -22.39
C VAL A 377 29.46 20.82 -23.50
N GLY A 378 30.47 21.66 -23.28
CA GLY A 378 31.50 21.98 -24.26
C GLY A 378 31.29 23.32 -24.97
N ASP A 379 30.09 23.91 -24.91
CA ASP A 379 29.84 25.22 -25.49
C ASP A 379 30.55 26.32 -24.70
N TYR A 380 31.09 27.32 -25.40
CA TYR A 380 31.54 28.56 -24.79
C TYR A 380 30.36 29.53 -24.77
N ILE A 381 30.01 29.95 -23.57
CA ILE A 381 28.88 30.84 -23.35
C ILE A 381 29.22 32.01 -22.45
N GLU A 382 28.46 33.04 -22.58
CA GLU A 382 28.34 34.14 -21.64
C GLU A 382 26.91 34.18 -21.12
N ALA A 383 26.74 34.14 -19.79
CA ALA A 383 25.43 34.01 -19.14
C ALA A 383 25.36 34.88 -17.89
N GLY A 384 24.20 35.48 -17.65
CA GLY A 384 23.95 36.28 -16.45
C GLY A 384 22.78 37.23 -16.64
N LYS A 385 22.36 37.86 -15.54
CA LYS A 385 21.43 39.00 -15.57
C LYS A 385 22.21 40.30 -15.76
N ALA A 386 21.61 41.28 -16.41
CA ALA A 386 22.22 42.56 -16.68
C ALA A 386 22.73 43.31 -15.42
N GLU A 387 22.16 42.99 -14.26
CA GLU A 387 22.52 43.61 -12.97
C GLU A 387 23.55 42.80 -12.19
N ASP A 388 23.82 41.55 -12.57
CA ASP A 388 24.74 40.64 -11.87
C ASP A 388 26.07 40.50 -12.64
N LYS A 389 27.08 39.96 -11.95
CA LYS A 389 28.36 39.64 -12.60
C LYS A 389 28.14 38.59 -13.69
N VAL A 390 28.41 38.96 -14.91
CA VAL A 390 28.34 38.06 -16.07
C VAL A 390 29.34 36.93 -15.91
N VAL A 391 28.90 35.71 -16.18
CA VAL A 391 29.71 34.47 -16.11
C VAL A 391 30.04 34.06 -17.55
N GLU A 392 31.32 33.88 -17.84
CA GLU A 392 31.82 33.59 -19.18
C GLU A 392 32.73 32.36 -19.17
N GLY A 393 32.61 31.47 -20.15
CA GLY A 393 33.52 30.34 -20.30
C GLY A 393 32.91 29.10 -20.94
N ILE A 394 33.61 27.96 -20.81
CA ILE A 394 33.19 26.67 -21.34
C ILE A 394 32.31 25.96 -20.33
N VAL A 395 31.17 25.49 -20.79
CA VAL A 395 30.22 24.68 -19.98
C VAL A 395 30.84 23.32 -19.70
N GLU A 396 31.16 23.01 -18.44
CA GLU A 396 31.66 21.69 -18.01
C GLU A 396 30.58 20.71 -17.67
N ALA A 397 29.49 21.18 -17.03
CA ALA A 397 28.38 20.34 -16.62
C ALA A 397 27.10 21.17 -16.51
N ILE A 398 25.99 20.56 -16.89
CA ILE A 398 24.62 21.07 -16.65
C ILE A 398 23.96 20.11 -15.65
N GLU A 399 23.77 20.59 -14.44
CA GLU A 399 23.11 19.85 -13.37
C GLU A 399 21.65 20.30 -13.25
N LEU A 400 20.84 19.58 -12.50
CA LEU A 400 19.42 19.87 -12.33
C LEU A 400 19.14 21.31 -11.88
N ARG A 401 19.99 21.86 -11.02
CA ARG A 401 19.81 23.19 -10.42
C ARG A 401 20.85 24.19 -10.88
N THR A 402 22.05 23.76 -11.27
CA THR A 402 23.20 24.63 -11.53
C THR A 402 23.93 24.24 -12.80
N THR A 403 24.49 25.25 -13.49
CA THR A 403 25.44 25.04 -14.58
C THR A 403 26.85 25.41 -14.12
N ARG A 404 27.84 24.58 -14.47
CA ARG A 404 29.25 24.79 -14.17
C ARG A 404 29.95 25.28 -15.41
N ILE A 405 30.63 26.42 -15.30
CA ILE A 405 31.30 27.09 -16.40
C ILE A 405 32.78 27.28 -16.02
N ARG A 406 33.70 26.84 -16.87
CA ARG A 406 35.13 27.04 -16.72
C ARG A 406 35.57 28.30 -17.49
N HIS A 407 35.92 29.32 -16.72
CA HIS A 407 36.48 30.54 -17.30
C HIS A 407 37.84 30.24 -17.95
N PRO A 408 38.24 30.97 -19.05
CA PRO A 408 39.53 30.78 -19.73
C PRO A 408 40.76 30.88 -18.80
N ASN A 409 40.66 31.62 -17.71
CA ASN A 409 41.70 31.74 -16.69
C ASN A 409 41.75 30.56 -15.69
N GLY A 410 40.94 29.47 -15.93
CA GLY A 410 40.92 28.25 -15.12
C GLY A 410 39.97 28.27 -13.91
N GLN A 411 39.29 29.36 -13.65
CA GLN A 411 38.32 29.47 -12.55
C GLN A 411 37.05 28.68 -12.87
N LEU A 412 36.56 27.92 -11.91
CA LEU A 412 35.24 27.24 -12.00
C LEU A 412 34.19 28.17 -11.44
N GLN A 413 33.25 28.59 -12.26
CA GLN A 413 32.10 29.39 -11.91
C GLN A 413 30.86 28.50 -11.87
N ILE A 414 30.01 28.66 -10.85
CA ILE A 414 28.79 27.90 -10.69
C ILE A 414 27.64 28.89 -10.65
N ILE A 415 26.79 28.83 -11.67
CA ILE A 415 25.59 29.67 -11.79
C ILE A 415 24.33 28.83 -11.52
N GLN A 416 23.38 29.37 -10.78
CA GLN A 416 22.06 28.77 -10.64
C GLN A 416 21.29 28.92 -11.97
N ASN A 417 20.63 27.85 -12.42
CA ASN A 417 19.93 27.85 -13.71
C ASN A 417 18.85 28.93 -13.80
N GLY A 418 18.14 29.24 -12.68
CA GLY A 418 17.17 30.31 -12.61
C GLY A 418 17.75 31.74 -12.66
N ASN A 419 19.07 31.86 -12.48
CA ASN A 419 19.79 33.13 -12.56
C ASN A 419 20.47 33.34 -13.95
N VAL A 420 20.37 32.37 -14.83
CA VAL A 420 20.75 32.50 -16.22
C VAL A 420 19.72 33.39 -16.92
N GLY A 421 19.97 34.68 -16.98
CA GLY A 421 19.04 35.66 -17.60
C GLY A 421 19.14 35.64 -19.11
N SER A 422 20.09 36.43 -19.69
CA SER A 422 20.44 36.38 -21.10
C SER A 422 21.58 35.39 -21.35
N ILE A 423 21.58 34.76 -22.52
CA ILE A 423 22.61 33.80 -22.91
C ILE A 423 23.16 34.24 -24.27
N THR A 424 24.46 34.44 -24.33
CA THR A 424 25.21 34.55 -25.60
C THR A 424 25.98 33.25 -25.80
N ASN A 425 25.60 32.47 -26.81
CA ASN A 425 26.27 31.21 -27.14
C ASN A 425 27.25 31.44 -28.32
N TYR A 426 28.53 31.34 -28.01
CA TYR A 426 29.62 31.51 -28.99
C TYR A 426 29.98 30.21 -29.73
N SER A 427 29.26 29.12 -29.48
CA SER A 427 29.55 27.79 -30.05
C SER A 427 28.49 27.30 -31.02
N LYS A 428 27.49 28.10 -31.37
CA LYS A 428 26.46 27.74 -32.37
C LYS A 428 26.93 28.11 -33.79
N GLN A 429 26.98 27.12 -34.68
CA GLN A 429 27.26 27.19 -36.11
C GLN A 429 28.61 27.85 -36.48
N TYR A 430 28.80 29.14 -36.29
CA TYR A 430 30.02 29.90 -36.54
C TYR A 430 30.07 31.15 -35.67
N ILE A 431 31.26 31.73 -35.58
CA ILE A 431 31.48 33.01 -34.90
C ILE A 431 32.50 33.84 -35.68
N PHE A 432 32.45 35.16 -35.53
CA PHE A 432 33.47 36.04 -36.08
C PHE A 432 34.55 36.33 -35.05
N ALA A 433 35.80 36.14 -35.48
CA ALA A 433 36.96 36.69 -34.82
C ALA A 433 37.09 38.16 -35.27
N VAL A 434 36.69 39.08 -34.41
CA VAL A 434 36.71 40.52 -34.67
C VAL A 434 38.04 41.10 -34.22
N VAL A 435 38.76 41.75 -35.12
CA VAL A 435 39.99 42.47 -34.77
C VAL A 435 39.86 43.90 -35.21
N GLU A 436 40.10 44.82 -34.31
CA GLU A 436 40.15 46.25 -34.54
C GLU A 436 41.61 46.68 -34.67
N LEU A 437 41.92 47.42 -35.74
CA LEU A 437 43.25 47.88 -36.08
C LEU A 437 43.29 49.40 -36.22
N GLY A 438 44.17 50.06 -35.48
CA GLY A 438 44.40 51.51 -35.60
C GLY A 438 45.38 51.85 -36.73
N VAL A 439 44.91 52.52 -37.77
CA VAL A 439 45.69 52.90 -38.92
C VAL A 439 45.79 54.43 -39.02
N PRO A 440 46.98 55.03 -39.31
CA PRO A 440 47.11 56.46 -39.43
C PRO A 440 46.23 57.06 -40.54
N TYR A 441 45.81 58.31 -40.37
CA TYR A 441 44.94 59.03 -41.31
C TYR A 441 45.60 59.24 -42.71
N ASP A 442 46.93 59.30 -42.78
CA ASP A 442 47.73 59.48 -44.02
C ASP A 442 47.91 58.16 -44.78
N SER A 443 47.39 57.04 -44.29
CA SER A 443 47.52 55.75 -44.98
C SER A 443 46.52 55.60 -46.10
N ASN A 444 46.97 54.93 -47.18
CA ASN A 444 46.07 54.56 -48.27
C ASN A 444 45.17 53.41 -47.88
N LEU A 445 43.92 53.71 -47.51
CA LEU A 445 42.95 52.71 -47.01
C LEU A 445 42.73 51.58 -48.03
N ALA A 446 42.68 51.83 -49.31
CA ALA A 446 42.50 50.79 -50.32
C ALA A 446 43.64 49.76 -50.31
N HIS A 447 44.87 50.25 -50.07
CA HIS A 447 46.04 49.38 -49.96
C HIS A 447 45.99 48.59 -48.61
N VAL A 448 45.66 49.26 -47.53
CA VAL A 448 45.48 48.61 -46.19
C VAL A 448 44.46 47.50 -46.27
N TYR A 449 43.31 47.75 -46.90
CA TYR A 449 42.26 46.72 -47.03
C TYR A 449 42.75 45.50 -47.78
N LYS A 450 43.43 45.73 -48.91
CA LYS A 450 44.02 44.68 -49.75
C LYS A 450 45.01 43.83 -48.95
N VAL A 451 45.92 44.44 -48.21
CA VAL A 451 46.93 43.74 -47.40
C VAL A 451 46.25 42.89 -46.32
N ILE A 452 45.24 43.43 -45.60
CA ILE A 452 44.51 42.71 -44.57
C ILE A 452 43.76 41.50 -45.16
N GLU A 453 43.10 41.70 -46.31
CA GLU A 453 42.32 40.62 -46.93
C GLU A 453 43.23 39.53 -47.50
N GLU A 454 44.36 39.87 -48.13
CA GLU A 454 45.37 38.93 -48.64
C GLU A 454 45.92 38.06 -47.48
N VAL A 455 46.34 38.71 -46.42
CA VAL A 455 46.84 38.00 -45.21
C VAL A 455 45.75 37.14 -44.58
N GLY A 456 44.51 37.63 -44.51
CA GLY A 456 43.36 36.87 -44.01
C GLY A 456 43.01 35.67 -44.90
N GLN A 457 43.16 35.76 -46.20
CA GLN A 457 42.98 34.63 -47.11
C GLN A 457 44.09 33.58 -46.95
N GLN A 458 45.35 34.03 -46.73
CA GLN A 458 46.45 33.12 -46.44
C GLN A 458 46.20 32.35 -45.12
N LEU A 459 45.72 33.03 -44.07
CA LEU A 459 45.41 32.40 -42.79
C LEU A 459 44.35 31.34 -42.95
N LYS A 460 43.37 31.48 -43.85
CA LYS A 460 42.36 30.45 -44.12
C LYS A 460 43.00 29.15 -44.64
N VAL A 461 44.09 29.22 -45.35
CA VAL A 461 44.80 28.04 -45.84
C VAL A 461 45.63 27.39 -44.72
N ASP A 462 46.26 28.23 -43.91
CA ASP A 462 47.18 27.78 -42.87
C ASP A 462 46.45 27.24 -41.60
N GLU A 463 45.27 27.78 -41.31
CA GLU A 463 44.49 27.43 -40.05
C GLU A 463 43.16 26.78 -40.40
N PRO A 464 42.98 25.49 -40.13
CA PRO A 464 41.76 24.74 -40.44
C PRO A 464 40.54 25.19 -39.62
N ASP A 465 40.72 26.03 -38.61
CA ASP A 465 39.67 26.59 -37.78
C ASP A 465 39.07 27.89 -38.37
N VAL A 466 39.65 28.43 -39.45
CA VAL A 466 39.14 29.57 -40.21
C VAL A 466 38.23 29.06 -41.34
N LEU A 467 36.95 29.44 -41.31
CA LEU A 467 35.93 29.03 -42.29
C LEU A 467 35.95 29.93 -43.55
N GLU A 468 36.06 31.23 -43.34
CA GLU A 468 36.12 32.22 -44.39
C GLU A 468 37.30 33.20 -44.12
N GLY A 469 37.97 33.65 -45.14
CA GLY A 469 39.07 34.62 -45.01
C GLY A 469 38.56 35.93 -44.39
N THR A 470 39.53 36.74 -43.93
CA THR A 470 39.18 38.03 -43.31
C THR A 470 38.60 38.98 -44.36
N GLN A 471 37.52 39.66 -43.93
CA GLN A 471 36.93 40.80 -44.66
C GLN A 471 37.07 42.05 -43.82
N VAL A 472 37.36 43.18 -44.45
CA VAL A 472 37.35 44.47 -43.77
C VAL A 472 35.93 45.01 -43.79
N ASP A 473 35.32 45.16 -42.59
CA ASP A 473 33.97 45.66 -42.44
C ASP A 473 33.87 47.16 -42.66
N GLY A 474 34.97 47.87 -42.41
CA GLY A 474 35.11 49.30 -42.68
C GLY A 474 35.75 50.05 -41.50
N VAL A 475 35.59 51.38 -41.52
CA VAL A 475 36.07 52.28 -40.47
C VAL A 475 34.99 52.24 -39.34
N GLU A 476 35.35 51.72 -38.22
CA GLU A 476 34.45 51.61 -37.01
C GLU A 476 34.33 52.96 -36.29
N SER A 477 35.46 53.64 -36.11
CA SER A 477 35.47 54.95 -35.47
C SER A 477 36.68 55.78 -35.90
N LEU A 478 36.55 57.10 -35.75
CA LEU A 478 37.57 58.09 -35.97
C LEU A 478 38.22 58.46 -34.65
N GLY A 479 39.45 57.98 -34.39
CA GLY A 479 40.19 58.31 -33.18
C GLY A 479 40.96 59.61 -33.34
N GLU A 480 41.57 60.16 -32.28
CA GLU A 480 42.31 61.42 -32.31
C GLU A 480 43.53 61.39 -33.23
N SER A 481 44.20 60.23 -33.41
CA SER A 481 45.42 60.08 -34.22
C SER A 481 45.38 58.92 -35.20
N ASN A 482 44.29 58.13 -35.25
CA ASN A 482 44.16 56.94 -36.06
C ASN A 482 42.73 56.67 -36.48
N LEU A 483 42.54 55.97 -37.59
CA LEU A 483 41.28 55.35 -37.99
C LEU A 483 41.21 53.95 -37.42
N LEU A 484 40.13 53.62 -36.75
CA LEU A 484 39.91 52.27 -36.25
C LEU A 484 39.18 51.43 -37.30
N LEU A 485 39.87 50.45 -37.87
CA LEU A 485 39.35 49.54 -38.89
C LEU A 485 38.86 48.28 -38.21
N ARG A 486 37.64 47.87 -38.49
CA ARG A 486 37.04 46.62 -38.03
C ARG A 486 37.22 45.52 -39.08
N THR A 487 37.72 44.38 -38.66
CA THR A 487 37.89 43.21 -39.51
C THR A 487 37.11 42.03 -38.97
N LEU A 488 36.49 41.25 -39.83
CA LEU A 488 35.68 40.10 -39.54
C LEU A 488 36.28 38.84 -40.15
N THR A 489 36.60 37.85 -39.37
CA THR A 489 37.08 36.54 -39.84
C THR A 489 36.14 35.48 -39.32
N LYS A 490 35.48 34.75 -40.22
CA LYS A 490 34.54 33.68 -39.82
C LYS A 490 35.30 32.43 -39.40
N VAL A 491 35.05 31.97 -38.17
CA VAL A 491 35.81 30.88 -37.58
C VAL A 491 34.88 29.83 -36.97
N LYS A 492 35.42 28.64 -36.70
CA LYS A 492 34.70 27.59 -36.02
C LYS A 492 34.28 28.03 -34.60
N PRO A 493 33.18 27.48 -34.10
CA PRO A 493 32.68 27.75 -32.76
C PRO A 493 33.78 27.61 -31.67
N GLY A 494 33.82 28.56 -30.75
CA GLY A 494 34.76 28.56 -29.61
C GLY A 494 36.20 28.91 -29.93
N LYS A 495 36.57 29.16 -31.23
CA LYS A 495 37.94 29.44 -31.68
C LYS A 495 38.26 30.94 -31.85
N HIS A 496 37.30 31.79 -31.70
CA HIS A 496 37.44 33.24 -31.97
C HIS A 496 38.55 33.88 -31.16
N LEU A 497 38.71 33.61 -29.87
CA LEU A 497 39.76 34.21 -29.05
C LEU A 497 41.19 33.79 -29.48
N GLN A 498 41.33 32.52 -29.87
CA GLN A 498 42.60 32.01 -30.37
C GLN A 498 42.96 32.67 -31.71
N ILE A 499 42.04 32.68 -32.63
CA ILE A 499 42.24 33.26 -34.00
C ILE A 499 42.39 34.77 -33.90
N GLN A 500 41.70 35.49 -33.05
CA GLN A 500 41.92 36.92 -32.82
C GLN A 500 43.36 37.24 -32.41
N ARG A 501 43.97 36.42 -31.55
CA ARG A 501 45.39 36.60 -31.13
C ARG A 501 46.34 36.37 -32.32
N ILE A 502 46.07 35.36 -33.14
CA ILE A 502 46.84 35.08 -34.34
C ILE A 502 46.67 36.22 -35.31
N LEU A 503 45.43 36.66 -35.59
CA LEU A 503 45.14 37.77 -36.54
C LEU A 503 45.83 39.07 -36.10
N ARG A 504 45.76 39.45 -34.85
CA ARG A 504 46.43 40.64 -34.32
C ARG A 504 47.95 40.60 -34.63
N LYS A 505 48.61 39.45 -34.42
CA LYS A 505 50.02 39.28 -34.71
C LYS A 505 50.32 39.41 -36.21
N ILE A 506 49.62 38.62 -37.05
CA ILE A 506 49.91 38.58 -38.49
C ILE A 506 49.57 39.92 -39.21
N PHE A 507 48.48 40.59 -38.79
CA PHE A 507 48.15 41.93 -39.33
C PHE A 507 49.18 42.96 -38.90
N THR A 508 49.62 42.93 -37.64
CA THR A 508 50.69 43.80 -37.17
C THR A 508 51.98 43.62 -38.03
N ASP A 509 52.40 42.37 -38.19
CA ASP A 509 53.60 42.02 -38.93
C ASP A 509 53.48 42.42 -40.43
N ALA A 510 52.32 42.23 -41.05
CA ALA A 510 52.06 42.54 -42.44
C ALA A 510 52.03 44.07 -42.69
N LEU A 511 51.33 44.83 -41.90
CA LEU A 511 51.22 46.26 -42.01
C LEU A 511 52.57 46.98 -41.75
N LEU A 512 53.33 46.47 -40.77
CA LEU A 512 54.71 46.97 -40.52
C LEU A 512 55.64 46.72 -41.71
N ARG A 513 55.55 45.62 -42.46
CA ARG A 513 56.30 45.32 -43.63
C ARG A 513 56.01 46.31 -44.81
N GLU A 514 54.74 46.76 -44.86
CA GLU A 514 54.28 47.75 -45.81
C GLU A 514 54.53 49.20 -45.36
N GLY A 515 55.24 49.39 -44.24
CA GLY A 515 55.61 50.73 -43.75
C GLY A 515 54.46 51.46 -43.04
N ILE A 516 53.37 50.77 -42.72
CA ILE A 516 52.20 51.32 -42.02
C ILE A 516 52.39 51.14 -40.52
N VAL A 517 52.57 52.24 -39.80
CA VAL A 517 52.82 52.21 -38.36
C VAL A 517 51.47 52.10 -37.61
N ILE A 518 51.20 50.96 -36.96
CA ILE A 518 50.01 50.76 -36.14
C ILE A 518 50.17 51.49 -34.81
N ARG A 519 49.31 52.45 -34.51
CA ARG A 519 49.26 53.09 -33.19
C ARG A 519 48.23 52.45 -32.32
N VAL A 520 48.66 51.81 -31.22
CA VAL A 520 47.77 51.22 -30.23
C VAL A 520 47.09 52.34 -29.42
N ARG A 521 45.77 52.28 -29.18
CA ARG A 521 45.05 53.15 -28.27
C ARG A 521 45.67 52.96 -26.87
N THR A 522 46.40 53.91 -26.38
CA THR A 522 46.68 54.05 -24.97
C THR A 522 45.37 54.54 -24.34
N GLU A 523 44.63 53.63 -23.69
CA GLU A 523 43.60 54.04 -22.75
C GLU A 523 44.35 54.84 -21.65
N SER A 524 44.19 56.18 -21.68
CA SER A 524 44.51 57.01 -20.55
C SER A 524 43.68 56.47 -19.37
N ALA A 525 44.35 55.89 -18.40
CA ALA A 525 43.78 55.61 -17.10
C ALA A 525 43.41 56.98 -16.49
N GLU A 526 42.17 57.37 -16.71
CA GLU A 526 41.50 58.36 -15.88
C GLU A 526 40.70 57.61 -14.82
N ALA A 527 41.08 57.94 -13.58
CA ALA A 527 40.69 57.44 -12.26
C ALA A 527 39.18 57.42 -11.97
#